data_d90041ac52e1fdf136dd95a18006adae
#
_entry.id   d90041ac52e1fdf136dd95a18006adae
#
_cell.length_a   1.000
_cell.length_b   1.000
_cell.length_c   1.000
_cell.angle_alpha   90.00
_cell.angle_beta   90.00
_cell.angle_gamma   90.00
#
_symmetry.space_group_name_H-M   'P 1'
#
loop_
_entity.id
_entity.type
_entity.pdbx_description
1 polymer ?
#
loop_
_entity_poly.entity_id
_entity_poly.type
_entity_poly.pdbx_seq_one_letter_code
_entity_poly.pdbx_strand_id
1 'polypeptide(L)'
;MYPRKGQIDKARFQKAMEAKAFFLRFLNADCDRVAIENPRPLKIVELPKEDQRIQPYQFGDPWSKLTYLWLKNLPPLVYTNVLAEWKPFVPAGTGRKAGGGTATGQGYLTIPKPVQKHSPVLRTLWRNNGAQY
;
A
#
# COMPACT_ATOMS: atom_id res chain seq x y z
N MET A 1 8.45 11.54 -22.94
CA MET A 1 9.92 11.46 -22.87
C MET A 1 10.34 11.31 -21.41
N TYR A 2 11.09 10.30 -21.08
CA TYR A 2 11.57 10.12 -19.70
C TYR A 2 12.77 11.02 -19.46
N PRO A 3 12.84 11.73 -18.31
CA PRO A 3 14.00 12.53 -17.99
C PRO A 3 15.26 11.65 -17.89
N ARG A 4 16.40 12.19 -18.25
CA ARG A 4 17.69 11.51 -18.10
C ARG A 4 17.94 11.19 -16.62
N LYS A 5 18.69 10.10 -16.38
CA LYS A 5 19.05 9.66 -15.02
C LYS A 5 19.62 10.85 -14.21
N GLY A 6 18.92 11.22 -13.15
CA GLY A 6 19.29 12.37 -12.30
C GLY A 6 18.47 13.64 -12.51
N GLN A 7 17.64 13.72 -13.56
CA GLN A 7 16.74 14.86 -13.74
C GLN A 7 15.39 14.58 -13.08
N ILE A 8 14.91 15.53 -12.32
CA ILE A 8 13.57 15.48 -11.73
C ILE A 8 12.58 15.96 -12.80
N ASP A 9 11.62 15.13 -13.15
CA ASP A 9 10.49 15.54 -13.96
C ASP A 9 9.62 16.49 -13.14
N LYS A 10 9.63 17.77 -13.51
CA LYS A 10 8.90 18.82 -12.80
C LYS A 10 7.41 18.53 -12.69
N ALA A 11 6.80 17.99 -13.74
CA ALA A 11 5.37 17.67 -13.73
C ALA A 11 5.06 16.52 -12.75
N ARG A 12 5.91 15.50 -12.70
CA ARG A 12 5.79 14.41 -11.73
C ARG A 12 6.03 14.88 -10.30
N PHE A 13 7.01 15.75 -10.11
CA PHE A 13 7.29 16.33 -8.81
C PHE A 13 6.11 17.14 -8.30
N GLN A 14 5.52 17.98 -9.15
CA GLN A 14 4.33 18.77 -8.78
C GLN A 14 3.17 17.87 -8.38
N LYS A 15 2.85 16.83 -9.17
CA LYS A 15 1.83 15.84 -8.82
C LYS A 15 2.12 15.14 -7.51
N ALA A 16 3.38 14.83 -7.23
CA ALA A 16 3.78 14.23 -5.97
C ALA A 16 3.56 15.18 -4.78
N MET A 17 3.79 16.48 -4.96
CA MET A 17 3.53 17.49 -3.93
C MET A 17 2.02 17.70 -3.70
N GLU A 18 1.22 17.68 -4.76
CA GLU A 18 -0.24 17.72 -4.66
C GLU A 18 -0.78 16.50 -3.90
N ALA A 19 -0.26 15.31 -4.21
CA ALA A 19 -0.61 14.08 -3.50
C ALA A 19 -0.19 14.14 -2.02
N LYS A 20 0.97 14.72 -1.72
CA LYS A 20 1.40 14.96 -0.33
C LYS A 20 0.43 15.89 0.41
N ALA A 21 0.05 16.99 -0.20
CA ALA A 21 -0.90 17.93 0.39
C ALA A 21 -2.25 17.25 0.67
N PHE A 22 -2.72 16.44 -0.25
CA PHE A 22 -3.93 15.64 -0.09
C PHE A 22 -3.81 14.65 1.07
N PHE A 23 -2.70 13.91 1.14
CA PHE A 23 -2.41 13.00 2.25
C PHE A 23 -2.43 13.72 3.61
N LEU A 24 -1.77 14.87 3.71
CA LEU A 24 -1.70 15.63 4.96
C LEU A 24 -3.08 16.18 5.37
N ARG A 25 -3.95 16.51 4.42
CA ARG A 25 -5.33 16.89 4.72
C ARG A 25 -6.10 15.76 5.41
N PHE A 26 -5.92 14.52 4.98
CA PHE A 26 -6.53 13.37 5.66
C PHE A 26 -5.91 13.10 7.02
N LEU A 27 -4.59 13.17 7.11
CA LEU A 27 -3.89 12.94 8.38
C LEU A 27 -4.28 13.97 9.44
N ASN A 28 -4.51 15.21 9.04
CA ASN A 28 -4.88 16.32 9.92
C ASN A 28 -6.41 16.60 9.92
N ALA A 29 -7.20 15.68 9.37
CA ALA A 29 -8.64 15.84 9.36
C ALA A 29 -9.21 15.95 10.77
N ASP A 30 -10.29 16.71 10.90
CA ASP A 30 -11.06 16.81 12.14
C ASP A 30 -11.88 15.53 12.34
N CYS A 31 -11.17 14.48 12.66
CA CYS A 31 -11.69 13.15 12.90
C CYS A 31 -10.92 12.54 14.05
N ASP A 32 -11.63 11.95 15.01
CA ASP A 32 -11.01 11.38 16.21
C ASP A 32 -10.09 10.22 15.90
N ARG A 33 -10.40 9.46 14.88
CA ARG A 33 -9.63 8.27 14.48
C ARG A 33 -9.38 8.28 12.98
N VAL A 34 -8.12 8.17 12.61
CA VAL A 34 -7.69 8.15 11.20
C VAL A 34 -6.75 6.99 10.95
N ALA A 35 -7.00 6.28 9.88
CA ALA A 35 -6.08 5.27 9.34
C ALA A 35 -5.86 5.55 7.87
N ILE A 36 -4.61 5.71 7.48
CA ILE A 36 -4.23 5.89 6.09
C ILE A 36 -3.27 4.77 5.70
N GLU A 37 -3.56 4.11 4.59
CA GLU A 37 -2.66 3.16 3.99
C GLU A 37 -2.07 3.72 2.71
N ASN A 38 -0.81 3.46 2.49
CA ASN A 38 -0.14 3.81 1.25
C ASN A 38 1.01 2.83 0.98
N PRO A 39 1.29 2.49 -0.27
CA PRO A 39 2.53 1.84 -0.63
C PRO A 39 3.73 2.69 -0.20
N ARG A 40 4.90 2.11 -0.20
CA ARG A 40 6.13 2.83 0.15
C ARG A 40 6.22 4.15 -0.62
N PRO A 41 6.18 5.29 0.07
CA PRO A 41 6.27 6.59 -0.58
C PRO A 41 7.66 6.84 -1.18
N LEU A 42 7.72 7.67 -2.20
CA LEU A 42 8.99 8.16 -2.73
C LEU A 42 9.67 9.03 -1.67
N LYS A 43 10.96 8.83 -1.48
CA LYS A 43 11.74 9.59 -0.49
C LYS A 43 11.65 11.11 -0.69
N ILE A 44 11.59 11.55 -1.95
CA ILE A 44 11.50 12.97 -2.30
C ILE A 44 10.21 13.64 -1.81
N VAL A 45 9.17 12.87 -1.55
CA VAL A 45 7.89 13.40 -1.07
C VAL A 45 7.95 13.76 0.41
N GLU A 46 8.84 13.12 1.16
CA GLU A 46 9.06 13.38 2.59
C GLU A 46 7.75 13.37 3.40
N LEU A 47 7.02 12.26 3.32
CA LEU A 47 5.86 12.06 4.18
C LEU A 47 6.30 11.88 5.64
N PRO A 48 5.43 12.17 6.61
CA PRO A 48 5.67 11.82 8.01
C PRO A 48 6.04 10.33 8.16
N LYS A 49 6.79 10.00 9.20
CA LYS A 49 7.14 8.61 9.47
C LYS A 49 5.86 7.80 9.70
N GLU A 50 5.80 6.65 9.09
CA GLU A 50 4.71 5.70 9.28
C GLU A 50 4.69 5.12 10.69
N ASP A 51 3.51 4.81 11.21
CA ASP A 51 3.35 4.17 12.51
C ASP A 51 3.56 2.67 12.44
N GLN A 52 3.19 2.05 11.33
CA GLN A 52 3.33 0.61 11.13
C GLN A 52 3.59 0.26 9.66
N ARG A 53 4.33 -0.83 9.45
CA ARG A 53 4.49 -1.48 8.15
C ARG A 53 3.88 -2.85 8.21
N ILE A 54 3.08 -3.19 7.22
CA ILE A 54 2.40 -4.47 7.14
C ILE A 54 2.58 -5.13 5.78
N GLN A 55 2.32 -6.43 5.77
CA GLN A 55 2.28 -7.26 4.57
C GLN A 55 1.00 -8.09 4.58
N PRO A 56 0.32 -8.30 3.45
CA PRO A 56 -0.90 -9.10 3.42
C PRO A 56 -0.74 -10.52 3.96
N TYR A 57 0.41 -11.16 3.73
CA TYR A 57 0.64 -12.52 4.23
C TYR A 57 0.66 -12.62 5.76
N GLN A 58 0.83 -11.52 6.46
CA GLN A 58 0.75 -11.48 7.93
C GLN A 58 -0.69 -11.61 8.45
N PHE A 59 -1.67 -11.53 7.55
CA PHE A 59 -3.10 -11.57 7.85
C PHE A 59 -3.85 -12.66 7.07
N GLY A 60 -3.13 -13.58 6.45
CA GLY A 60 -3.74 -14.70 5.74
C GLY A 60 -3.90 -14.55 4.23
N ASP A 61 -3.49 -13.45 3.65
CA ASP A 61 -3.45 -13.27 2.20
C ASP A 61 -2.10 -13.72 1.65
N PRO A 62 -2.02 -14.62 0.66
CA PRO A 62 -0.77 -15.21 0.21
C PRO A 62 0.10 -14.27 -0.66
N TRP A 63 0.16 -13.00 -0.29
CA TRP A 63 0.86 -11.97 -1.06
C TRP A 63 1.77 -11.12 -0.20
N SER A 64 2.91 -10.73 -0.76
CA SER A 64 3.73 -9.67 -0.22
C SER A 64 3.45 -8.37 -0.95
N LYS A 65 3.07 -7.36 -0.21
CA LYS A 65 2.91 -5.99 -0.68
C LYS A 65 3.21 -5.06 0.48
N LEU A 66 4.41 -4.55 0.55
CA LEU A 66 4.79 -3.66 1.64
C LEU A 66 3.87 -2.44 1.67
N THR A 67 3.11 -2.33 2.74
CA THR A 67 2.11 -1.30 2.96
C THR A 67 2.43 -0.53 4.24
N TYR A 68 2.42 0.77 4.14
CA TYR A 68 2.67 1.69 5.25
C TYR A 68 1.34 2.17 5.82
N LEU A 69 1.24 2.24 7.14
CA LEU A 69 0.08 2.74 7.86
C LEU A 69 0.44 3.96 8.68
N TRP A 70 -0.41 4.96 8.60
CA TRP A 70 -0.42 6.12 9.50
C TRP A 70 -1.69 6.07 10.32
N LEU A 71 -1.54 6.11 11.64
CA LEU A 71 -2.61 5.85 12.59
C LEU A 71 -2.76 7.06 13.52
N LYS A 72 -3.99 7.55 13.64
CA LYS A 72 -4.34 8.57 14.62
C LYS A 72 -5.35 7.99 15.60
N ASN A 73 -5.01 7.92 16.86
CA ASN A 73 -5.85 7.37 17.93
C ASN A 73 -6.37 5.94 17.62
N LEU A 74 -5.55 5.15 16.96
CA LEU A 74 -5.82 3.76 16.65
C LEU A 74 -4.61 2.91 17.04
N PRO A 75 -4.83 1.70 17.57
CA PRO A 75 -3.74 0.79 17.88
C PRO A 75 -3.12 0.21 16.62
N PRO A 76 -1.86 -0.23 16.67
CA PRO A 76 -1.27 -1.01 15.60
C PRO A 76 -2.07 -2.29 15.35
N LEU A 77 -2.09 -2.75 14.09
CA LEU A 77 -2.69 -4.03 13.76
C LEU A 77 -1.84 -5.17 14.32
N VAL A 78 -2.50 -6.17 14.88
CA VAL A 78 -1.87 -7.40 15.36
C VAL A 78 -1.92 -8.44 14.25
N TYR A 79 -0.81 -9.12 14.00
CA TYR A 79 -0.74 -10.20 13.02
C TYR A 79 -1.63 -11.36 13.47
N THR A 80 -2.56 -11.76 12.62
CA THR A 80 -3.57 -12.76 12.98
C THR A 80 -3.32 -14.12 12.33
N ASN A 81 -2.69 -14.14 11.17
CA ASN A 81 -2.43 -15.37 10.42
C ASN A 81 -1.23 -15.19 9.50
N VAL A 82 -0.04 -15.36 10.05
CA VAL A 82 1.20 -15.22 9.30
C VAL A 82 1.42 -16.49 8.47
N LEU A 83 1.31 -16.35 7.14
CA LEU A 83 1.54 -17.44 6.22
C LEU A 83 3.05 -17.73 6.08
N ALA A 84 3.41 -19.00 5.98
CA ALA A 84 4.78 -19.43 5.75
C ALA A 84 5.24 -19.21 4.29
N GLU A 85 4.29 -19.21 3.36
CA GLU A 85 4.55 -19.05 1.93
C GLU A 85 3.69 -17.94 1.34
N TRP A 86 4.31 -17.12 0.52
CA TRP A 86 3.64 -16.02 -0.18
C TRP A 86 4.33 -15.72 -1.51
N LYS A 87 3.64 -15.02 -2.39
CA LYS A 87 4.15 -14.55 -3.68
C LYS A 87 4.16 -13.02 -3.72
N PRO A 88 5.06 -12.40 -4.46
CA PRO A 88 5.02 -10.96 -4.69
C PRO A 88 3.70 -10.56 -5.35
N PHE A 89 3.07 -9.50 -4.86
CA PHE A 89 1.91 -8.93 -5.52
C PHE A 89 2.35 -8.18 -6.78
N VAL A 90 1.81 -8.58 -7.91
CA VAL A 90 2.06 -7.96 -9.20
C VAL A 90 0.76 -7.42 -9.78
N PRO A 91 0.59 -6.09 -9.84
CA PRO A 91 -0.60 -5.51 -10.43
C PRO A 91 -0.75 -5.84 -11.91
N ALA A 92 -1.98 -6.01 -12.39
CA ALA A 92 -2.24 -6.20 -13.81
C ALA A 92 -1.75 -4.99 -14.62
N GLY A 93 -1.20 -5.26 -15.78
CA GLY A 93 -0.71 -4.22 -16.69
C GLY A 93 0.67 -3.66 -16.40
N THR A 94 1.34 -4.11 -15.34
CA THR A 94 2.70 -3.64 -15.01
C THR A 94 3.82 -4.43 -15.70
N GLY A 95 3.49 -5.50 -16.40
CA GLY A 95 4.49 -6.32 -17.09
C GLY A 95 5.05 -5.67 -18.32
N ARG A 96 6.35 -5.80 -18.49
CA ARG A 96 7.02 -5.42 -19.72
C ARG A 96 6.85 -6.53 -20.76
N LYS A 97 6.44 -6.17 -21.96
CA LYS A 97 6.36 -7.09 -23.09
C LYS A 97 7.74 -7.58 -23.58
N ALA A 98 8.80 -6.88 -23.24
CA ALA A 98 10.14 -7.21 -23.70
C ALA A 98 10.72 -8.40 -22.94
N GLY A 99 11.08 -9.43 -23.64
CA GLY A 99 11.82 -10.56 -23.11
C GLY A 99 10.99 -11.64 -22.44
N GLY A 100 9.70 -11.71 -22.68
CA GLY A 100 8.85 -12.80 -22.21
C GLY A 100 8.68 -12.91 -20.69
N GLY A 101 9.29 -12.06 -19.95
CA GLY A 101 9.18 -12.01 -18.50
C GLY A 101 8.02 -11.12 -18.06
N THR A 102 6.81 -11.44 -18.46
CA THR A 102 5.66 -10.78 -17.85
C THR A 102 5.46 -11.30 -16.45
N ALA A 103 6.08 -10.66 -15.51
CA ALA A 103 5.65 -10.80 -14.12
C ALA A 103 4.18 -10.41 -13.94
N THR A 104 3.58 -9.92 -15.00
CA THR A 104 2.21 -9.46 -15.06
C THR A 104 1.25 -10.61 -14.89
N GLY A 105 0.42 -10.45 -13.92
CA GLY A 105 -0.74 -11.29 -13.78
C GLY A 105 -0.49 -12.63 -13.12
N GLN A 106 0.72 -13.00 -12.75
CA GLN A 106 0.89 -14.23 -11.97
C GLN A 106 0.14 -14.15 -10.63
N GLY A 107 0.12 -12.97 -10.05
CA GLY A 107 -0.70 -12.72 -8.88
C GLY A 107 -2.19 -12.79 -9.17
N TYR A 108 -2.59 -12.37 -10.35
CA TYR A 108 -3.98 -12.33 -10.76
C TYR A 108 -4.55 -13.68 -11.18
N LEU A 109 -3.72 -14.55 -11.75
CA LEU A 109 -4.14 -15.87 -12.22
C LEU A 109 -4.48 -16.81 -11.06
N THR A 110 -4.01 -16.51 -9.87
CA THR A 110 -4.17 -17.38 -8.71
C THR A 110 -5.12 -16.85 -7.66
N ILE A 111 -5.58 -15.60 -7.78
CA ILE A 111 -6.54 -15.01 -6.86
C ILE A 111 -7.90 -14.87 -7.54
N PRO A 112 -8.98 -15.30 -6.91
CA PRO A 112 -10.34 -15.01 -7.37
C PRO A 112 -10.57 -13.50 -7.49
N LYS A 113 -11.22 -13.06 -8.55
CA LYS A 113 -11.48 -11.66 -8.88
C LYS A 113 -11.97 -10.75 -7.73
N PRO A 114 -12.79 -11.20 -6.78
CA PRO A 114 -13.29 -10.32 -5.70
C PRO A 114 -12.22 -9.81 -4.75
N VAL A 115 -11.06 -10.46 -4.69
CA VAL A 115 -9.97 -10.15 -3.73
C VAL A 115 -8.96 -9.16 -4.31
N GLN A 116 -9.11 -8.76 -5.58
CA GLN A 116 -8.05 -8.07 -6.32
C GLN A 116 -7.81 -6.61 -5.92
N LYS A 117 -8.80 -5.92 -5.42
CA LYS A 117 -8.70 -4.47 -5.20
C LYS A 117 -8.34 -4.07 -3.77
N HIS A 118 -8.83 -4.80 -2.80
CA HIS A 118 -8.55 -4.57 -1.38
C HIS A 118 -8.67 -5.89 -0.65
N SER A 119 -7.66 -6.27 0.11
CA SER A 119 -7.78 -7.45 0.95
C SER A 119 -8.97 -7.33 1.90
N PRO A 120 -10.01 -8.18 1.79
CA PRO A 120 -11.12 -8.16 2.74
C PRO A 120 -10.67 -8.45 4.17
N VAL A 121 -9.60 -9.22 4.30
CA VAL A 121 -8.99 -9.58 5.58
C VAL A 121 -8.46 -8.34 6.29
N LEU A 122 -7.69 -7.50 5.60
CA LEU A 122 -7.17 -6.26 6.18
C LEU A 122 -8.28 -5.31 6.63
N ARG A 123 -9.35 -5.19 5.84
CA ARG A 123 -10.51 -4.37 6.21
C ARG A 123 -11.23 -4.88 7.45
N THR A 124 -11.45 -6.18 7.53
CA THR A 124 -12.10 -6.83 8.67
C THR A 124 -11.25 -6.68 9.92
N LEU A 125 -9.95 -6.92 9.82
CA LEU A 125 -9.00 -6.75 10.93
C LEU A 125 -8.96 -5.32 11.44
N TRP A 126 -8.97 -4.34 10.55
CA TRP A 126 -9.01 -2.94 10.93
C TRP A 126 -10.27 -2.61 11.72
N ARG A 127 -11.42 -3.07 11.23
CA ARG A 127 -12.69 -2.88 11.92
C ARG A 127 -12.68 -3.49 13.32
N ASN A 128 -12.18 -4.71 13.44
CA ASN A 128 -12.15 -5.42 14.71
C ASN A 128 -11.14 -4.81 15.69
N ASN A 129 -9.93 -4.50 15.23
CA ASN A 129 -8.91 -3.90 16.07
C ASN A 129 -9.23 -2.44 16.44
N GLY A 130 -9.86 -1.68 15.53
CA GLY A 130 -10.26 -0.30 15.77
C GLY A 130 -11.46 -0.18 16.72
N ALA A 131 -12.35 -1.16 16.77
CA ALA A 131 -13.54 -1.15 17.62
C ALA A 131 -13.24 -1.44 19.09
N GLN A 132 -12.05 -1.93 19.43
CA GLN A 132 -11.65 -2.22 20.81
C GLN A 132 -11.16 -0.99 21.58
N TYR A 133 -11.07 0.12 20.92
CA TYR A 133 -10.61 1.40 21.45
C TYR A 133 -11.65 2.48 21.12
#